data_1e683596111deb41d305b7192f9efca6
#
_entry.id   1e683596111deb41d305b7192f9efca6
#
_cell.length_a   1.000
_cell.length_b   1.000
_cell.length_c   1.000
_cell.angle_alpha   90.00
_cell.angle_beta   90.00
_cell.angle_gamma   90.00
#
_symmetry.space_group_name_H-M   'P 1'
#
loop_
_entity.id
_entity.type
_entity.pdbx_description
1 polymer ?
#
loop_
_entity_poly.entity_id
_entity_poly.type
_entity_poly.pdbx_seq_one_letter_code
_entity_poly.pdbx_strand_id
1 'polypeptide(L)'
;NKELQKVACYNNRITAIKLAKDNSIAKMEIERNYINENNMTALVNALPTYKELEDYDNWFGMDPQAFYPFESNITTENNEFTSAHLATLKSKGWPVYSVDNVDLFEDLVEVTDEVLSVDNTSLANNLSISRSDNGINFNGASANTTATLYDMQGRMITSTKSINGNGSLNTKMKGMFIVKIGDKKRKVAL
;
A
#
# COMPACT_ATOMS: atom_id res chain seq x y z
N ASN A 1 -11.95 -23.75 -9.11
CA ASN A 1 -12.68 -24.43 -8.03
C ASN A 1 -13.74 -23.48 -7.48
N LYS A 2 -15.03 -23.86 -7.60
CA LYS A 2 -16.15 -23.04 -7.15
C LYS A 2 -16.32 -23.04 -5.62
N GLU A 3 -15.80 -24.08 -4.97
CA GLU A 3 -15.91 -24.28 -3.52
C GLU A 3 -14.74 -23.64 -2.75
N LEU A 4 -13.77 -23.08 -3.46
CA LEU A 4 -12.62 -22.42 -2.82
C LEU A 4 -13.07 -21.08 -2.24
N GLN A 5 -12.99 -20.95 -0.92
CA GLN A 5 -13.44 -19.76 -0.18
C GLN A 5 -12.30 -18.92 0.36
N LYS A 6 -11.15 -19.56 0.62
CA LYS A 6 -9.96 -18.89 1.18
C LYS A 6 -8.75 -19.15 0.31
N VAL A 7 -7.96 -18.11 0.06
CA VAL A 7 -6.68 -18.18 -0.65
C VAL A 7 -5.66 -17.44 0.20
N ALA A 8 -4.61 -18.15 0.61
CA ALA A 8 -3.43 -17.57 1.23
C ALA A 8 -2.23 -17.94 0.36
N CYS A 9 -1.67 -16.97 -0.33
CA CYS A 9 -0.52 -17.15 -1.21
C CYS A 9 0.47 -15.98 -1.14
N TYR A 10 0.51 -15.35 0.02
CA TYR A 10 1.47 -14.29 0.32
C TYR A 10 2.93 -14.77 0.26
N ASN A 11 3.86 -13.83 0.18
CA ASN A 11 5.31 -14.09 0.15
C ASN A 11 5.74 -15.09 -0.94
N ASN A 12 5.29 -14.83 -2.19
CA ASN A 12 5.59 -15.63 -3.37
C ASN A 12 6.07 -14.75 -4.54
N ARG A 13 6.14 -15.32 -5.74
CA ARG A 13 6.49 -14.62 -6.98
C ARG A 13 5.33 -14.62 -7.97
N ILE A 14 4.11 -14.53 -7.48
CA ILE A 14 2.91 -14.56 -8.30
C ILE A 14 2.76 -13.22 -9.02
N THR A 15 2.57 -13.27 -10.32
CA THR A 15 2.36 -12.09 -11.16
C THR A 15 0.90 -11.92 -11.59
N ALA A 16 0.09 -12.97 -11.51
CA ALA A 16 -1.35 -12.94 -11.83
C ALA A 16 -2.08 -14.07 -11.12
N ILE A 17 -3.32 -13.80 -10.72
CA ILE A 17 -4.25 -14.80 -10.19
C ILE A 17 -5.52 -14.73 -11.05
N LYS A 18 -5.93 -15.89 -11.58
CA LYS A 18 -7.17 -16.01 -12.36
C LYS A 18 -8.21 -16.79 -11.57
N LEU A 19 -9.33 -16.18 -11.33
CA LEU A 19 -10.47 -16.80 -10.64
C LEU A 19 -11.49 -17.34 -11.65
N ALA A 20 -12.19 -18.41 -11.27
CA ALA A 20 -13.35 -18.87 -12.02
C ALA A 20 -14.46 -17.80 -11.95
N LYS A 21 -15.33 -17.74 -12.95
CA LYS A 21 -16.42 -16.74 -13.03
C LYS A 21 -17.39 -16.82 -11.84
N ASP A 22 -17.65 -18.04 -11.38
CA ASP A 22 -18.58 -18.36 -10.28
C ASP A 22 -17.77 -18.83 -9.05
N ASN A 23 -16.75 -18.09 -8.68
CA ASN A 23 -15.95 -18.40 -7.49
C ASN A 23 -16.66 -17.93 -6.21
N SER A 24 -16.32 -18.56 -5.10
CA SER A 24 -16.89 -18.28 -3.77
C SER A 24 -15.85 -17.72 -2.80
N ILE A 25 -14.83 -17.03 -3.33
CA ILE A 25 -13.77 -16.46 -2.48
C ILE A 25 -14.37 -15.45 -1.50
N ALA A 26 -14.03 -15.61 -0.23
CA ALA A 26 -14.42 -14.73 0.87
C ALA A 26 -13.21 -14.19 1.66
N LYS A 27 -12.03 -14.79 1.49
CA LYS A 27 -10.75 -14.30 2.04
C LYS A 27 -9.63 -14.47 1.04
N MET A 28 -8.78 -13.45 0.88
CA MET A 28 -7.63 -13.49 -0.02
C MET A 28 -6.44 -12.74 0.54
N GLU A 29 -5.35 -13.45 0.79
CA GLU A 29 -4.07 -12.97 1.26
C GLU A 29 -3.04 -13.12 0.14
N ILE A 30 -2.60 -12.00 -0.43
CA ILE A 30 -1.73 -11.97 -1.61
C ILE A 30 -0.52 -11.07 -1.45
N GLU A 31 -0.24 -10.59 -0.27
CA GLU A 31 0.85 -9.68 0.06
C GLU A 31 2.21 -10.25 -0.39
N ARG A 32 3.20 -9.41 -0.60
CA ARG A 32 4.57 -9.79 -1.02
C ARG A 32 4.57 -10.67 -2.28
N ASN A 33 3.86 -10.25 -3.31
CA ASN A 33 3.91 -10.86 -4.64
C ASN A 33 4.34 -9.81 -5.69
N TYR A 34 4.12 -10.09 -6.98
CA TYR A 34 4.54 -9.24 -8.10
C TYR A 34 3.36 -8.98 -9.05
N ILE A 35 2.16 -8.76 -8.50
CA ILE A 35 0.94 -8.53 -9.26
C ILE A 35 0.91 -7.07 -9.70
N ASN A 36 1.09 -6.83 -10.99
CA ASN A 36 1.03 -5.48 -11.56
C ASN A 36 -0.41 -4.93 -11.60
N GLU A 37 -0.56 -3.63 -11.85
CA GLU A 37 -1.84 -2.92 -11.84
C GLU A 37 -2.91 -3.59 -12.74
N ASN A 38 -2.54 -4.00 -13.96
CA ASN A 38 -3.49 -4.66 -14.88
C ASN A 38 -3.99 -6.00 -14.35
N ASN A 39 -3.09 -6.81 -13.80
CA ASN A 39 -3.42 -8.11 -13.23
C ASN A 39 -4.18 -7.96 -11.91
N MET A 40 -3.89 -6.93 -11.12
CA MET A 40 -4.66 -6.58 -9.93
C MET A 40 -6.07 -6.13 -10.30
N THR A 41 -6.21 -5.29 -11.32
CA THR A 41 -7.53 -4.89 -11.87
C THR A 41 -8.34 -6.10 -12.31
N ALA A 42 -7.72 -7.04 -13.04
CA ALA A 42 -8.40 -8.26 -13.46
C ALA A 42 -8.84 -9.12 -12.28
N LEU A 43 -7.99 -9.24 -11.25
CA LEU A 43 -8.28 -9.99 -10.03
C LEU A 43 -9.45 -9.39 -9.25
N VAL A 44 -9.41 -8.09 -8.92
CA VAL A 44 -10.47 -7.45 -8.12
C VAL A 44 -11.81 -7.42 -8.86
N ASN A 45 -11.77 -7.33 -10.21
CA ASN A 45 -12.99 -7.44 -11.03
C ASN A 45 -13.58 -8.86 -11.01
N ALA A 46 -12.74 -9.90 -10.91
CA ALA A 46 -13.17 -11.29 -10.88
C ALA A 46 -13.67 -11.76 -9.50
N LEU A 47 -13.40 -11.03 -8.42
CA LEU A 47 -13.92 -11.33 -7.10
C LEU A 47 -15.45 -11.19 -7.05
N PRO A 48 -16.17 -12.05 -6.32
CA PRO A 48 -17.62 -11.96 -6.16
C PRO A 48 -17.98 -10.75 -5.29
N THR A 49 -19.27 -10.44 -5.19
CA THR A 49 -19.77 -9.62 -4.08
C THR A 49 -19.43 -10.32 -2.76
N TYR A 50 -18.87 -9.57 -1.83
CA TYR A 50 -18.45 -10.12 -0.55
C TYR A 50 -19.64 -10.74 0.20
N LYS A 51 -19.41 -11.91 0.75
CA LYS A 51 -20.33 -12.58 1.63
C LYS A 51 -19.53 -13.21 2.76
N GLU A 52 -19.87 -12.84 3.99
CA GLU A 52 -19.27 -13.43 5.18
C GLU A 52 -19.65 -14.92 5.28
N LEU A 53 -18.68 -15.74 5.64
CA LEU A 53 -18.88 -17.17 5.88
C LEU A 53 -19.40 -17.37 7.31
N GLU A 54 -20.51 -18.08 7.47
CA GLU A 54 -21.17 -18.29 8.76
C GLU A 54 -20.30 -19.08 9.76
N ASP A 55 -19.51 -20.03 9.27
CA ASP A 55 -18.65 -20.90 10.08
C ASP A 55 -17.16 -20.48 10.03
N TYR A 56 -16.90 -19.18 9.84
CA TYR A 56 -15.52 -18.70 9.80
C TYR A 56 -14.93 -18.60 11.20
N ASP A 57 -13.90 -19.40 11.48
CA ASP A 57 -13.13 -19.32 12.71
C ASP A 57 -12.18 -18.11 12.64
N ASN A 58 -12.69 -16.97 13.10
CA ASN A 58 -11.88 -15.76 13.27
C ASN A 58 -11.20 -15.79 14.64
N TRP A 59 -10.02 -16.39 14.68
CA TRP A 59 -9.28 -16.62 15.91
C TRP A 59 -9.04 -15.31 16.66
N PHE A 60 -9.81 -15.07 17.71
CA PHE A 60 -9.77 -13.87 18.56
C PHE A 60 -9.97 -12.53 17.82
N GLY A 61 -10.60 -12.50 16.64
CA GLY A 61 -10.77 -11.28 15.85
C GLY A 61 -9.50 -10.81 15.11
N MET A 62 -8.41 -11.60 15.16
CA MET A 62 -7.13 -11.25 14.56
C MET A 62 -6.99 -11.71 13.10
N ASP A 63 -7.96 -12.44 12.58
CA ASP A 63 -7.94 -12.98 11.23
C ASP A 63 -9.26 -12.75 10.48
N PRO A 64 -9.67 -11.48 10.24
CA PRO A 64 -10.94 -11.21 9.58
C PRO A 64 -10.97 -11.73 8.14
N GLN A 65 -12.18 -12.10 7.68
CA GLN A 65 -12.41 -12.37 6.27
C GLN A 65 -12.29 -11.07 5.49
N ALA A 66 -11.27 -10.94 4.66
CA ALA A 66 -10.99 -9.71 3.95
C ALA A 66 -10.10 -9.96 2.73
N PHE A 67 -9.85 -8.91 1.99
CA PHE A 67 -8.81 -8.84 0.97
C PHE A 67 -7.57 -8.15 1.53
N TYR A 68 -6.43 -8.81 1.43
CA TYR A 68 -5.12 -8.33 1.91
C TYR A 68 -4.19 -8.14 0.70
N PRO A 69 -4.14 -6.94 0.11
CA PRO A 69 -3.40 -6.69 -1.12
C PRO A 69 -1.90 -6.51 -0.93
N PHE A 70 -1.46 -5.99 0.22
CA PHE A 70 -0.07 -5.63 0.45
C PHE A 70 0.28 -5.57 1.94
N GLU A 71 1.59 -5.58 2.22
CA GLU A 71 2.16 -5.31 3.53
C GLU A 71 2.69 -3.88 3.58
N SER A 72 2.28 -3.13 4.61
CA SER A 72 2.49 -1.67 4.64
C SER A 72 3.90 -1.25 5.07
N ASN A 73 4.63 -2.08 5.79
CA ASN A 73 5.90 -1.71 6.42
C ASN A 73 7.16 -2.23 5.75
N ILE A 74 7.06 -2.89 4.59
CA ILE A 74 8.21 -3.44 3.90
C ILE A 74 8.51 -2.76 2.57
N THR A 75 9.80 -2.73 2.24
CA THR A 75 10.30 -2.20 0.95
C THR A 75 10.24 -3.22 -0.18
N THR A 76 9.89 -4.47 0.14
CA THR A 76 9.83 -5.60 -0.80
C THR A 76 8.42 -5.93 -1.29
N GLU A 77 7.42 -5.13 -0.92
CA GLU A 77 6.10 -5.24 -1.50
C GLU A 77 6.13 -4.80 -2.97
N ASN A 78 5.69 -5.67 -3.86
CA ASN A 78 5.72 -5.44 -5.30
C ASN A 78 4.34 -5.58 -5.96
N ASN A 79 3.28 -5.75 -5.18
CA ASN A 79 1.92 -5.68 -5.69
C ASN A 79 1.54 -4.22 -5.97
N GLU A 80 0.98 -3.97 -7.14
CA GLU A 80 0.48 -2.64 -7.52
C GLU A 80 -1.01 -2.53 -7.19
N PHE A 81 -1.32 -2.00 -6.00
CA PHE A 81 -2.69 -1.79 -5.53
C PHE A 81 -2.99 -0.29 -5.46
N THR A 82 -4.12 0.15 -6.04
CA THR A 82 -4.47 1.57 -6.21
C THR A 82 -5.84 1.90 -5.60
N SER A 83 -6.15 3.19 -5.48
CA SER A 83 -7.49 3.66 -5.06
C SER A 83 -8.62 3.16 -5.97
N ALA A 84 -8.36 2.92 -7.26
CA ALA A 84 -9.35 2.35 -8.16
C ALA A 84 -9.69 0.88 -7.80
N HIS A 85 -8.69 0.10 -7.40
CA HIS A 85 -8.87 -1.27 -6.90
C HIS A 85 -9.66 -1.26 -5.59
N LEU A 86 -9.31 -0.36 -4.65
CA LEU A 86 -10.03 -0.19 -3.39
C LEU A 86 -11.49 0.18 -3.64
N ALA A 87 -11.77 1.15 -4.51
CA ALA A 87 -13.14 1.54 -4.84
C ALA A 87 -13.95 0.37 -5.43
N THR A 88 -13.32 -0.44 -6.30
CA THR A 88 -13.95 -1.63 -6.87
C THR A 88 -14.30 -2.65 -5.78
N LEU A 89 -13.38 -2.94 -4.85
CA LEU A 89 -13.60 -3.87 -3.74
C LEU A 89 -14.69 -3.35 -2.79
N LYS A 90 -14.63 -2.08 -2.41
CA LYS A 90 -15.67 -1.45 -1.56
C LYS A 90 -17.06 -1.48 -2.21
N SER A 91 -17.16 -1.28 -3.53
CA SER A 91 -18.43 -1.39 -4.25
C SER A 91 -19.03 -2.80 -4.21
N LYS A 92 -18.21 -3.82 -3.99
CA LYS A 92 -18.59 -5.22 -3.81
C LYS A 92 -18.73 -5.62 -2.33
N GLY A 93 -18.57 -4.68 -1.40
CA GLY A 93 -18.67 -4.89 0.05
C GLY A 93 -17.46 -5.53 0.72
N TRP A 94 -16.31 -5.66 0.02
CA TRP A 94 -15.13 -6.28 0.59
C TRP A 94 -14.47 -5.40 1.65
N PRO A 95 -14.20 -5.94 2.86
CA PRO A 95 -13.22 -5.35 3.77
C PRO A 95 -11.82 -5.48 3.16
N VAL A 96 -11.00 -4.45 3.31
CA VAL A 96 -9.64 -4.43 2.77
C VAL A 96 -8.68 -3.98 3.87
N TYR A 97 -7.70 -4.81 4.18
CA TYR A 97 -6.68 -4.52 5.17
C TYR A 97 -5.29 -4.64 4.58
N SER A 98 -4.37 -3.80 5.03
CA SER A 98 -2.94 -4.05 4.91
C SER A 98 -2.43 -4.75 6.15
N VAL A 99 -1.39 -5.55 5.99
CA VAL A 99 -0.71 -6.23 7.09
C VAL A 99 0.58 -5.47 7.37
N ASP A 100 0.86 -5.15 8.64
CA ASP A 100 2.11 -4.49 9.01
C ASP A 100 3.27 -5.48 9.14
N ASN A 101 2.97 -6.72 9.51
CA ASN A 101 3.93 -7.82 9.57
C ASN A 101 3.22 -9.13 9.26
N VAL A 102 3.45 -9.65 8.05
CA VAL A 102 2.81 -10.89 7.58
C VAL A 102 3.19 -12.11 8.43
N ASP A 103 4.36 -12.09 9.04
CA ASP A 103 4.85 -13.22 9.82
C ASP A 103 4.21 -13.31 11.23
N LEU A 104 3.64 -12.20 11.71
CA LEU A 104 3.05 -12.11 13.06
C LEU A 104 1.54 -11.84 13.05
N PHE A 105 0.95 -11.46 11.91
CA PHE A 105 -0.45 -11.00 11.79
C PHE A 105 -0.82 -9.91 12.82
N GLU A 106 0.18 -9.14 13.23
CA GLU A 106 0.03 -8.04 14.16
C GLU A 106 -0.29 -6.77 13.37
N ASP A 107 -1.21 -5.96 13.89
CA ASP A 107 -1.59 -4.64 13.39
C ASP A 107 -2.18 -4.62 11.96
N LEU A 108 -3.38 -5.21 11.82
CA LEU A 108 -4.19 -5.03 10.62
C LEU A 108 -4.66 -3.57 10.52
N VAL A 109 -4.35 -2.91 9.42
CA VAL A 109 -4.77 -1.53 9.16
C VAL A 109 -5.79 -1.53 8.03
N GLU A 110 -6.99 -1.00 8.29
CA GLU A 110 -7.98 -0.83 7.23
C GLU A 110 -7.41 0.06 6.11
N VAL A 111 -7.49 -0.43 4.87
CA VAL A 111 -7.01 0.33 3.72
C VAL A 111 -8.02 1.41 3.37
N THR A 112 -7.58 2.66 3.48
CA THR A 112 -8.33 3.86 3.09
C THR A 112 -7.61 4.57 1.94
N ASP A 113 -8.28 5.53 1.31
CA ASP A 113 -7.63 6.38 0.31
C ASP A 113 -6.46 7.17 0.89
N GLU A 114 -6.47 7.48 2.20
CA GLU A 114 -5.33 8.08 2.90
C GLU A 114 -4.14 7.13 2.96
N VAL A 115 -4.36 5.86 3.29
CA VAL A 115 -3.31 4.81 3.32
C VAL A 115 -2.71 4.66 1.92
N LEU A 116 -3.53 4.58 0.88
CA LEU A 116 -3.08 4.47 -0.51
C LEU A 116 -2.43 5.75 -1.02
N SER A 117 -2.82 6.92 -0.53
CA SER A 117 -2.19 8.19 -0.93
C SER A 117 -0.76 8.36 -0.40
N VAL A 118 -0.34 7.53 0.55
CA VAL A 118 1.06 7.44 1.01
C VAL A 118 1.88 6.51 0.11
N ASP A 119 1.21 5.72 -0.73
CA ASP A 119 1.83 4.78 -1.65
C ASP A 119 2.21 5.38 -2.99
N ASN A 120 3.27 4.82 -3.52
CA ASN A 120 3.87 4.74 -4.84
C ASN A 120 3.02 5.05 -6.09
N THR A 121 1.91 5.78 -5.99
CA THR A 121 1.35 6.40 -7.20
C THR A 121 2.46 7.20 -7.84
N SER A 122 2.91 6.73 -8.98
CA SER A 122 3.81 7.44 -9.86
C SER A 122 3.55 8.91 -9.69
N LEU A 123 4.52 9.61 -9.12
CA LEU A 123 4.46 11.07 -9.01
C LEU A 123 4.27 11.58 -10.43
N ALA A 124 3.00 11.73 -10.83
CA ALA A 124 2.66 12.24 -12.15
C ALA A 124 3.46 13.53 -12.31
N ASN A 125 4.24 13.58 -13.37
CA ASN A 125 5.07 14.69 -13.76
C ASN A 125 6.39 14.88 -12.95
N ASN A 126 7.38 14.00 -13.19
CA ASN A 126 8.81 14.26 -12.96
C ASN A 126 9.30 14.47 -11.52
N LEU A 127 8.46 14.41 -10.49
CA LEU A 127 8.95 14.50 -9.11
C LEU A 127 9.61 13.17 -8.71
N SER A 128 10.91 13.17 -8.54
CA SER A 128 11.66 12.03 -8.03
C SER A 128 12.17 12.30 -6.61
N ILE A 129 12.21 11.24 -5.81
CA ILE A 129 12.74 11.26 -4.45
C ILE A 129 13.78 10.16 -4.36
N SER A 130 14.99 10.52 -3.92
CA SER A 130 16.11 9.60 -3.74
C SER A 130 16.72 9.75 -2.37
N ARG A 131 17.21 8.64 -1.82
CA ARG A 131 17.98 8.63 -0.57
C ARG A 131 19.37 9.24 -0.80
N SER A 132 19.87 9.95 0.21
CA SER A 132 21.26 10.43 0.29
C SER A 132 21.87 10.02 1.63
N ASP A 133 23.18 10.17 1.78
CA ASP A 133 23.90 9.84 3.03
C ASP A 133 23.39 10.62 4.23
N ASN A 134 22.89 11.83 3.99
CA ASN A 134 22.42 12.75 5.02
C ASN A 134 20.92 13.02 5.00
N GLY A 135 20.11 12.16 4.33
CA GLY A 135 18.68 12.36 4.26
C GLY A 135 18.07 12.03 2.90
N ILE A 136 17.31 12.94 2.33
CA ILE A 136 16.52 12.75 1.11
C ILE A 136 16.78 13.90 0.16
N ASN A 137 17.02 13.57 -1.10
CA ASN A 137 17.00 14.52 -2.21
C ASN A 137 15.69 14.35 -2.99
N PHE A 138 15.17 15.45 -3.50
CA PHE A 138 14.02 15.44 -4.43
C PHE A 138 14.27 16.38 -5.60
N ASN A 139 13.70 16.04 -6.75
CA ASN A 139 13.69 16.89 -7.94
C ASN A 139 12.35 16.79 -8.69
N GLY A 140 12.09 17.77 -9.54
CA GLY A 140 10.85 17.85 -10.34
C GLY A 140 9.65 18.45 -9.58
N ALA A 141 9.85 19.04 -8.41
CA ALA A 141 8.82 19.83 -7.74
C ALA A 141 8.62 21.18 -8.47
N SER A 142 7.50 21.84 -8.24
CA SER A 142 7.36 23.25 -8.66
C SER A 142 8.34 24.15 -7.89
N ALA A 143 8.77 25.23 -8.48
CA ALA A 143 9.64 26.20 -7.81
C ALA A 143 8.98 26.72 -6.53
N ASN A 144 9.75 26.93 -5.47
CA ASN A 144 9.30 27.37 -4.14
C ASN A 144 8.32 26.42 -3.42
N THR A 145 8.17 25.19 -3.90
CA THR A 145 7.37 24.17 -3.19
C THR A 145 8.01 23.83 -1.86
N THR A 146 7.25 23.83 -0.79
CA THR A 146 7.72 23.37 0.52
C THR A 146 7.78 21.85 0.55
N ALA A 147 8.95 21.32 0.93
CA ALA A 147 9.16 19.93 1.27
C ALA A 147 9.37 19.79 2.76
N THR A 148 8.74 18.81 3.40
CA THR A 148 8.81 18.59 4.85
C THR A 148 8.96 17.10 5.14
N LEU A 149 9.83 16.77 6.08
CA LEU A 149 10.03 15.42 6.60
C LEU A 149 9.36 15.31 7.97
N TYR A 150 8.54 14.28 8.15
CA TYR A 150 7.88 13.94 9.40
C TYR A 150 8.32 12.56 9.87
N ASP A 151 8.34 12.35 11.18
CA ASP A 151 8.40 11.00 11.73
C ASP A 151 7.01 10.31 11.64
N MET A 152 6.97 9.04 12.03
CA MET A 152 5.73 8.25 11.99
C MET A 152 4.67 8.69 13.01
N GLN A 153 5.03 9.56 13.98
CA GLN A 153 4.11 10.20 14.93
C GLN A 153 3.60 11.56 14.42
N GLY A 154 3.97 11.95 13.18
CA GLY A 154 3.55 13.22 12.58
C GLY A 154 4.34 14.44 13.06
N ARG A 155 5.43 14.27 13.83
CA ARG A 155 6.28 15.37 14.26
C ARG A 155 7.19 15.80 13.11
N MET A 156 7.26 17.09 12.86
CA MET A 156 8.15 17.65 11.84
C MET A 156 9.62 17.51 12.26
N ILE A 157 10.42 16.91 11.43
CA ILE A 157 11.87 16.73 11.61
C ILE A 157 12.63 17.85 10.95
N THR A 158 12.35 18.13 9.67
CA THR A 158 13.00 19.19 8.89
C THR A 158 12.10 19.65 7.75
N SER A 159 12.35 20.84 7.25
CA SER A 159 11.63 21.40 6.11
C SER A 159 12.57 22.24 5.25
N THR A 160 12.32 22.28 3.95
CA THR A 160 13.03 23.10 2.97
C THR A 160 12.10 23.58 1.88
N LYS A 161 12.51 24.58 1.11
CA LYS A 161 11.84 24.99 -0.13
C LYS A 161 12.64 24.53 -1.34
N SER A 162 11.96 24.10 -2.39
CA SER A 162 12.60 23.74 -3.64
C SER A 162 13.21 24.97 -4.32
N ILE A 163 14.41 24.80 -4.86
CA ILE A 163 15.07 25.77 -5.74
C ILE A 163 15.06 25.15 -7.13
N ASN A 164 14.41 25.81 -8.10
CA ASN A 164 14.26 25.28 -9.45
C ASN A 164 13.73 23.84 -9.51
N GLY A 165 12.83 23.51 -8.59
CA GLY A 165 12.22 22.18 -8.50
C GLY A 165 13.04 21.13 -7.73
N ASN A 166 14.23 21.48 -7.21
CA ASN A 166 15.12 20.57 -6.49
C ASN A 166 15.26 20.95 -5.02
N GLY A 167 15.59 20.00 -4.18
CA GLY A 167 15.90 20.26 -2.78
C GLY A 167 16.36 19.02 -2.01
N SER A 168 16.78 19.27 -0.77
CA SER A 168 17.25 18.23 0.15
C SER A 168 16.60 18.42 1.52
N LEU A 169 16.20 17.32 2.13
CA LEU A 169 15.72 17.22 3.51
C LEU A 169 16.78 16.47 4.32
N ASN A 170 17.58 17.19 5.06
CA ASN A 170 18.72 16.60 5.78
C ASN A 170 18.29 16.14 7.18
N THR A 171 18.67 14.91 7.54
CA THR A 171 18.50 14.32 8.87
C THR A 171 19.56 13.25 9.11
N LYS A 172 20.02 13.14 10.35
CA LYS A 172 20.89 12.02 10.79
C LYS A 172 20.09 10.87 11.40
N MET A 173 18.78 11.05 11.55
CA MET A 173 17.91 10.02 12.09
C MET A 173 17.74 8.87 11.10
N LYS A 174 17.65 7.66 11.59
CA LYS A 174 17.36 6.44 10.84
C LYS A 174 15.97 5.96 11.17
N GLY A 175 15.32 5.28 10.22
CA GLY A 175 13.99 4.74 10.38
C GLY A 175 13.02 5.13 9.27
N MET A 176 11.74 4.96 9.54
CA MET A 176 10.67 5.31 8.60
C MET A 176 10.22 6.76 8.81
N PHE A 177 9.99 7.46 7.71
CA PHE A 177 9.59 8.86 7.69
C PHE A 177 8.54 9.10 6.62
N ILE A 178 7.78 10.19 6.77
CA ILE A 178 6.87 10.71 5.75
C ILE A 178 7.47 11.98 5.16
N VAL A 179 7.70 11.98 3.85
CA VAL A 179 8.06 13.18 3.09
C VAL A 179 6.80 13.78 2.50
N LYS A 180 6.57 15.06 2.77
CA LYS A 180 5.52 15.86 2.11
C LYS A 180 6.18 16.90 1.22
N ILE A 181 5.82 16.95 -0.08
CA ILE A 181 6.30 17.94 -1.06
C ILE A 181 5.08 18.57 -1.75
N GLY A 182 4.76 19.79 -1.37
CA GLY A 182 3.47 20.39 -1.73
C GLY A 182 2.31 19.58 -1.14
N ASP A 183 1.41 19.14 -1.99
CA ASP A 183 0.27 18.30 -1.59
C ASP A 183 0.58 16.78 -1.63
N LYS A 184 1.76 16.42 -2.15
CA LYS A 184 2.16 15.01 -2.29
C LYS A 184 2.90 14.52 -1.05
N LYS A 185 2.59 13.29 -0.65
CA LYS A 185 3.23 12.61 0.49
C LYS A 185 3.82 11.28 0.04
N ARG A 186 4.95 10.90 0.61
CA ARG A 186 5.59 9.60 0.39
C ARG A 186 6.25 9.08 1.66
N LYS A 187 6.09 7.80 1.96
CA LYS A 187 6.83 7.11 3.02
C LYS A 187 8.23 6.76 2.51
N VAL A 188 9.25 6.97 3.31
CA VAL A 188 10.65 6.74 2.95
C VAL A 188 11.40 6.14 4.13
N ALA A 189 12.32 5.20 3.85
CA ALA A 189 13.26 4.66 4.83
C ALA A 189 14.63 5.35 4.71
N LEU A 190 15.24 5.74 5.83
CA LEU A 190 16.57 6.35 5.93
C LEU A 190 17.52 5.52 6.78
#